data_fad934a1c422546bb217fec63320e1f0
#
_entry.id   fad934a1c422546bb217fec63320e1f0
#
_cell.length_a   1.000
_cell.length_b   1.000
_cell.length_c   1.000
_cell.angle_alpha   90.00
_cell.angle_beta   90.00
_cell.angle_gamma   90.00
#
_symmetry.space_group_name_H-M   'P 1'
#
loop_
_entity.id
_entity.type
_entity.pdbx_description
1 polymer ?
#
loop_
_entity_poly.entity_id
_entity_poly.type
_entity_poly.pdbx_seq_one_letter_code
_entity_poly.pdbx_strand_id
1 'polypeptide(L)'
;MVEGVADRIDAISLTSGVMGSVEEEERYVLDVVQKLGKFGIPIGVSIYPTNESAERLCALGVREVKFNVETATDALFEKMCRGLSRDDIWRALAQSVPLFGKNRVFSNLIIGLGETDEQVEECIQDLTRMGVIPVVRPLSPAAGCRGYRRPSKERILSINRIHAEALCEAGLDPGAALTMCVACTGCDLVPGRDDT
;
A
#
# COMPACT_ATOMS: atom_id res chain seq x y z
N MET A 1 19.11 -16.40 -5.94
CA MET A 1 17.82 -16.89 -5.38
C MET A 1 16.71 -16.83 -6.43
N VAL A 2 16.42 -15.66 -7.05
CA VAL A 2 15.36 -15.56 -8.10
C VAL A 2 15.66 -16.42 -9.31
N GLU A 3 16.90 -16.52 -9.75
CA GLU A 3 17.33 -17.35 -10.91
C GLU A 3 16.89 -18.82 -10.83
N GLY A 4 16.86 -19.39 -9.63
CA GLY A 4 16.47 -20.79 -9.44
C GLY A 4 14.96 -21.04 -9.37
N VAL A 5 14.11 -19.96 -9.44
CA VAL A 5 12.66 -20.06 -9.30
C VAL A 5 11.90 -19.18 -10.29
N ALA A 6 12.59 -18.49 -11.18
CA ALA A 6 11.99 -17.50 -12.08
C ALA A 6 10.88 -18.07 -12.97
N ASP A 7 10.97 -19.35 -13.32
CA ASP A 7 9.99 -20.12 -14.09
C ASP A 7 8.76 -20.58 -13.28
N ARG A 8 8.76 -20.35 -11.96
CA ARG A 8 7.74 -20.83 -11.03
C ARG A 8 7.05 -19.72 -10.23
N ILE A 9 7.38 -18.46 -10.52
CA ILE A 9 6.79 -17.30 -9.85
C ILE A 9 6.15 -16.37 -10.86
N ASP A 10 4.97 -15.87 -10.52
CA ASP A 10 4.17 -15.00 -11.39
C ASP A 10 4.44 -13.51 -11.14
N ALA A 11 4.96 -13.17 -9.97
CA ALA A 11 5.21 -11.79 -9.58
C ALA A 11 6.32 -11.67 -8.52
N ILE A 12 6.91 -10.49 -8.44
CA ILE A 12 7.86 -10.09 -7.40
C ILE A 12 7.30 -8.88 -6.66
N SER A 13 7.16 -8.99 -5.34
CA SER A 13 6.81 -7.85 -4.48
C SER A 13 8.01 -7.49 -3.61
N LEU A 14 8.53 -6.28 -3.78
CA LEU A 14 9.57 -5.73 -2.95
C LEU A 14 8.94 -4.81 -1.90
N THR A 15 9.26 -5.08 -0.63
CA THR A 15 8.82 -4.23 0.47
C THR A 15 10.04 -3.84 1.29
N SER A 16 10.22 -2.57 1.54
CA SER A 16 11.30 -2.05 2.35
C SER A 16 10.84 -0.96 3.31
N GLY A 17 11.49 -0.88 4.45
CA GLY A 17 11.32 0.17 5.45
C GLY A 17 12.54 1.08 5.49
N VAL A 18 12.40 2.26 6.10
CA VAL A 18 13.50 3.21 6.23
C VAL A 18 14.46 2.77 7.34
N MET A 19 15.65 2.30 6.96
CA MET A 19 16.68 1.86 7.89
C MET A 19 17.75 2.95 8.19
N GLY A 20 18.03 3.81 7.22
CA GLY A 20 18.93 4.95 7.32
C GLY A 20 18.20 6.23 6.93
N SER A 21 18.35 6.66 5.69
CA SER A 21 17.53 7.73 5.11
C SER A 21 16.58 7.20 4.03
N VAL A 22 15.57 7.99 3.71
CA VAL A 22 14.60 7.65 2.65
C VAL A 22 15.32 7.53 1.29
N GLU A 23 16.26 8.41 1.03
CA GLU A 23 17.01 8.46 -0.23
C GLU A 23 17.98 7.27 -0.37
N GLU A 24 18.58 6.81 0.74
CA GLU A 24 19.45 5.63 0.74
C GLU A 24 18.63 4.37 0.45
N GLU A 25 17.47 4.25 1.10
CA GLU A 25 16.57 3.13 0.91
C GLU A 25 16.03 3.09 -0.52
N GLU A 26 15.59 4.23 -1.07
CA GLU A 26 15.14 4.31 -2.45
C GLU A 26 16.24 3.87 -3.42
N ARG A 27 17.46 4.38 -3.29
CA ARG A 27 18.58 3.97 -4.15
C ARG A 27 18.83 2.47 -4.11
N TYR A 28 18.79 1.90 -2.92
CA TYR A 28 18.95 0.46 -2.76
C TYR A 28 17.85 -0.31 -3.49
N VAL A 29 16.59 0.09 -3.33
CA VAL A 29 15.45 -0.56 -3.99
C VAL A 29 15.53 -0.40 -5.51
N LEU A 30 15.88 0.77 -6.04
CA LEU A 30 16.06 0.99 -7.48
C LEU A 30 17.13 0.08 -8.08
N ASP A 31 18.27 -0.10 -7.38
CA ASP A 31 19.33 -1.04 -7.79
C ASP A 31 18.84 -2.50 -7.81
N VAL A 32 18.05 -2.89 -6.82
CA VAL A 32 17.42 -4.23 -6.77
C VAL A 32 16.43 -4.42 -7.91
N VAL A 33 15.55 -3.44 -8.16
CA VAL A 33 14.58 -3.47 -9.27
C VAL A 33 15.29 -3.62 -10.61
N GLN A 34 16.34 -2.82 -10.85
CA GLN A 34 17.12 -2.89 -12.08
C GLN A 34 17.71 -4.28 -12.30
N LYS A 35 18.27 -4.90 -11.25
CA LYS A 35 18.82 -6.27 -11.31
C LYS A 35 17.76 -7.34 -11.54
N LEU A 36 16.53 -7.12 -11.06
CA LEU A 36 15.43 -8.06 -11.21
C LEU A 36 14.72 -7.92 -12.56
N GLY A 37 14.77 -6.75 -13.19
CA GLY A 37 14.13 -6.48 -14.48
C GLY A 37 14.53 -7.45 -15.61
N LYS A 38 15.74 -8.05 -15.52
CA LYS A 38 16.24 -9.05 -16.48
C LYS A 38 15.39 -10.32 -16.58
N PHE A 39 14.58 -10.61 -15.54
CA PHE A 39 13.75 -11.82 -15.51
C PHE A 39 12.40 -11.66 -16.23
N GLY A 40 11.99 -10.45 -16.58
CA GLY A 40 10.71 -10.18 -17.25
C GLY A 40 9.47 -10.46 -16.40
N ILE A 41 9.64 -10.68 -15.09
CA ILE A 41 8.56 -10.97 -14.14
C ILE A 41 8.00 -9.63 -13.65
N PRO A 42 6.66 -9.46 -13.53
CA PRO A 42 6.06 -8.24 -12.99
C PRO A 42 6.61 -7.92 -11.59
N ILE A 43 7.07 -6.68 -11.39
CA ILE A 43 7.60 -6.20 -10.12
C ILE A 43 6.66 -5.16 -9.54
N GLY A 44 6.27 -5.34 -8.28
CA GLY A 44 5.62 -4.33 -7.45
C GLY A 44 6.55 -3.84 -6.35
N VAL A 45 6.47 -2.56 -6.00
CA VAL A 45 7.36 -1.93 -5.00
C VAL A 45 6.55 -1.21 -3.93
N SER A 46 6.87 -1.49 -2.67
CA SER A 46 6.32 -0.82 -1.50
C SER A 46 7.45 -0.22 -0.66
N ILE A 47 7.60 1.10 -0.69
CA ILE A 47 8.60 1.87 0.04
C ILE A 47 7.99 3.15 0.63
N TYR A 48 8.72 3.82 1.50
CA TYR A 48 8.45 5.22 1.79
C TYR A 48 9.03 6.07 0.64
N PRO A 49 8.23 6.94 0.00
CA PRO A 49 8.65 7.61 -1.23
C PRO A 49 9.50 8.87 -0.99
N THR A 50 10.38 9.17 -1.93
CA THR A 50 10.90 10.50 -2.20
C THR A 50 9.99 11.25 -3.19
N ASN A 51 10.30 12.51 -3.50
CA ASN A 51 9.57 13.27 -4.51
C ASN A 51 9.67 12.72 -5.95
N GLU A 52 10.65 11.85 -6.22
CA GLU A 52 10.95 11.32 -7.55
C GLU A 52 10.69 9.82 -7.66
N SER A 53 10.27 9.16 -6.57
CA SER A 53 10.09 7.70 -6.52
C SER A 53 9.13 7.18 -7.58
N ALA A 54 8.00 7.86 -7.78
CA ALA A 54 7.00 7.44 -8.76
C ALA A 54 7.57 7.39 -10.20
N GLU A 55 8.28 8.44 -10.60
CA GLU A 55 8.89 8.55 -11.92
C GLU A 55 10.03 7.54 -12.11
N ARG A 56 10.91 7.42 -11.12
CA ARG A 56 12.06 6.49 -11.16
C ARG A 56 11.62 5.05 -11.23
N LEU A 57 10.64 4.64 -10.42
CA LEU A 57 10.10 3.28 -10.43
C LEU A 57 9.38 2.97 -11.74
N CYS A 58 8.59 3.92 -12.27
CA CYS A 58 7.93 3.79 -13.56
C CYS A 58 8.96 3.62 -14.70
N ALA A 59 10.02 4.42 -14.72
CA ALA A 59 11.10 4.34 -15.72
C ALA A 59 11.84 2.99 -15.70
N LEU A 60 11.90 2.32 -14.55
CA LEU A 60 12.47 0.97 -14.42
C LEU A 60 11.49 -0.16 -14.75
N GLY A 61 10.27 0.16 -15.20
CA GLY A 61 9.26 -0.84 -15.60
C GLY A 61 8.55 -1.52 -14.44
N VAL A 62 8.59 -0.95 -13.23
CA VAL A 62 7.77 -1.39 -12.10
C VAL A 62 6.30 -1.33 -12.50
N ARG A 63 5.54 -2.36 -12.19
CA ARG A 63 4.14 -2.50 -12.63
C ARG A 63 3.15 -1.91 -11.64
N GLU A 64 3.48 -1.94 -10.36
CA GLU A 64 2.61 -1.49 -9.28
C GLU A 64 3.43 -0.85 -8.16
N VAL A 65 2.89 0.19 -7.56
CA VAL A 65 3.52 0.85 -6.41
C VAL A 65 2.57 0.91 -5.23
N LYS A 66 3.14 0.86 -4.04
CA LYS A 66 2.42 1.02 -2.79
C LYS A 66 3.17 1.97 -1.87
N PHE A 67 2.63 3.17 -1.69
CA PHE A 67 3.09 4.18 -0.73
C PHE A 67 2.07 4.29 0.39
N ASN A 68 2.44 3.97 1.61
CA ASN A 68 1.50 3.68 2.67
C ASN A 68 1.16 4.92 3.49
N VAL A 69 -0.10 5.34 3.51
CA VAL A 69 -0.59 6.39 4.43
C VAL A 69 -0.61 5.91 5.88
N GLU A 70 -0.58 4.61 6.10
CA GLU A 70 -0.52 3.87 7.38
C GLU A 70 -1.67 4.19 8.33
N THR A 71 -2.07 5.46 8.48
CA THR A 71 -3.08 5.91 9.45
C THR A 71 -4.13 6.78 8.80
N ALA A 72 -5.33 6.82 9.39
CA ALA A 72 -6.44 7.61 8.87
C ALA A 72 -6.26 9.13 9.03
N THR A 73 -5.43 9.59 9.99
CA THR A 73 -5.27 11.01 10.28
C THR A 73 -3.80 11.41 10.42
N ASP A 74 -3.50 12.70 10.18
CA ASP A 74 -2.16 13.26 10.34
C ASP A 74 -1.65 13.13 11.78
N ALA A 75 -2.49 13.39 12.77
CA ALA A 75 -2.12 13.27 14.17
C ALA A 75 -1.71 11.85 14.57
N LEU A 76 -2.35 10.82 14.00
CA LEU A 76 -1.95 9.43 14.20
C LEU A 76 -0.68 9.13 13.44
N PHE A 77 -0.51 9.67 12.23
CA PHE A 77 0.71 9.48 11.45
C PHE A 77 1.94 10.05 12.16
N GLU A 78 1.89 11.27 12.64
CA GLU A 78 2.97 11.91 13.41
C GLU A 78 3.36 11.09 14.64
N LYS A 79 2.37 10.49 15.31
CA LYS A 79 2.58 9.65 16.47
C LYS A 79 3.23 8.30 16.15
N MET A 80 2.81 7.66 15.05
CA MET A 80 3.17 6.29 14.69
C MET A 80 4.39 6.22 13.76
N CYS A 81 4.53 7.19 12.86
CA CYS A 81 5.55 7.24 11.80
C CYS A 81 6.51 8.42 12.01
N ARG A 82 7.09 8.50 13.20
CA ARG A 82 7.94 9.63 13.60
C ARG A 82 9.07 9.90 12.62
N GLY A 83 9.24 11.16 12.24
CA GLY A 83 10.29 11.60 11.35
C GLY A 83 10.00 11.41 9.86
N LEU A 84 8.81 10.90 9.53
CA LEU A 84 8.33 10.79 8.17
C LEU A 84 7.24 11.85 7.91
N SER A 85 7.00 12.20 6.65
CA SER A 85 6.01 13.17 6.20
C SER A 85 4.85 12.47 5.50
N ARG A 86 3.63 12.64 6.01
CA ARG A 86 2.44 12.10 5.37
C ARG A 86 2.14 12.81 4.05
N ASP A 87 2.44 14.10 3.96
CA ASP A 87 2.25 14.90 2.74
C ASP A 87 3.09 14.37 1.58
N ASP A 88 4.31 13.89 1.85
CA ASP A 88 5.16 13.30 0.81
C ASP A 88 4.55 12.01 0.25
N ILE A 89 3.90 11.20 1.10
CA ILE A 89 3.18 10.01 0.67
C ILE A 89 2.00 10.38 -0.23
N TRP A 90 1.15 11.33 0.20
CA TRP A 90 -0.02 11.77 -0.58
C TRP A 90 0.39 12.35 -1.93
N ARG A 91 1.46 13.14 -1.96
CA ARG A 91 2.03 13.69 -3.20
C ARG A 91 2.51 12.58 -4.12
N ALA A 92 3.28 11.62 -3.61
CA ALA A 92 3.79 10.50 -4.40
C ALA A 92 2.65 9.60 -4.94
N LEU A 93 1.59 9.37 -4.16
CA LEU A 93 0.40 8.66 -4.62
C LEU A 93 -0.27 9.41 -5.79
N ALA A 94 -0.48 10.72 -5.65
CA ALA A 94 -1.06 11.55 -6.72
C ALA A 94 -0.22 11.53 -8.01
N GLN A 95 1.11 11.59 -7.88
CA GLN A 95 2.04 11.48 -9.02
C GLN A 95 2.01 10.09 -9.65
N SER A 96 1.79 9.03 -8.86
CA SER A 96 1.82 7.65 -9.35
C SER A 96 0.61 7.30 -10.22
N VAL A 97 -0.57 7.81 -9.93
CA VAL A 97 -1.80 7.42 -10.63
C VAL A 97 -1.71 7.62 -12.15
N PRO A 98 -1.30 8.79 -12.69
CA PRO A 98 -1.14 8.97 -14.13
C PRO A 98 0.01 8.15 -14.74
N LEU A 99 1.05 7.82 -13.96
CA LEU A 99 2.22 7.08 -14.44
C LEU A 99 1.96 5.57 -14.54
N PHE A 100 1.32 4.99 -13.54
CA PHE A 100 1.10 3.55 -13.45
C PHE A 100 -0.26 3.13 -14.02
N GLY A 101 -1.22 4.04 -14.05
CA GLY A 101 -2.56 3.82 -14.56
C GLY A 101 -3.51 3.18 -13.53
N LYS A 102 -4.74 2.95 -13.98
CA LYS A 102 -5.83 2.45 -13.16
C LYS A 102 -5.51 1.10 -12.54
N ASN A 103 -5.85 0.92 -11.26
CA ASN A 103 -5.68 -0.31 -10.46
C ASN A 103 -4.21 -0.72 -10.25
N ARG A 104 -3.27 0.24 -10.28
CA ARG A 104 -1.82 -0.04 -10.13
C ARG A 104 -1.16 0.69 -8.97
N VAL A 105 -1.90 1.53 -8.26
CA VAL A 105 -1.40 2.32 -7.13
C VAL A 105 -2.17 1.93 -5.88
N PHE A 106 -1.44 1.59 -4.82
CA PHE A 106 -2.00 1.07 -3.57
C PHE A 106 -1.49 1.86 -2.37
N SER A 107 -2.24 1.80 -1.25
CA SER A 107 -1.80 2.39 0.01
C SER A 107 -2.35 1.62 1.20
N ASN A 108 -1.51 1.19 2.14
CA ASN A 108 -1.98 0.58 3.39
C ASN A 108 -2.65 1.63 4.28
N LEU A 109 -3.76 1.22 4.89
CA LEU A 109 -4.47 1.91 5.95
C LEU A 109 -4.70 0.94 7.11
N ILE A 110 -4.05 1.19 8.24
CA ILE A 110 -4.16 0.35 9.44
C ILE A 110 -5.32 0.88 10.30
N ILE A 111 -6.25 -0.01 10.68
CA ILE A 111 -7.36 0.30 11.57
C ILE A 111 -7.16 -0.30 12.96
N GLY A 112 -7.50 0.43 14.02
CA GLY A 112 -7.31 0.05 15.43
C GLY A 112 -6.22 0.84 16.16
N LEU A 113 -5.77 1.98 15.59
CA LEU A 113 -4.79 2.88 16.18
C LEU A 113 -5.41 4.01 17.01
N GLY A 114 -6.75 4.03 17.13
CA GLY A 114 -7.50 5.04 17.87
C GLY A 114 -8.28 6.04 17.00
N GLU A 115 -8.32 5.82 15.71
CA GLU A 115 -9.15 6.55 14.75
C GLU A 115 -10.64 6.20 14.92
N THR A 116 -11.53 7.12 14.51
CA THR A 116 -12.97 6.85 14.40
C THR A 116 -13.33 6.21 13.06
N ASP A 117 -14.54 5.67 12.94
CA ASP A 117 -14.99 5.05 11.69
C ASP A 117 -15.17 6.10 10.58
N GLU A 118 -15.63 7.31 10.94
CA GLU A 118 -15.75 8.44 10.02
C GLU A 118 -14.38 8.87 9.46
N GLN A 119 -13.33 8.88 10.29
CA GLN A 119 -11.97 9.18 9.84
C GLN A 119 -11.41 8.11 8.90
N VAL A 120 -11.74 6.85 9.15
CA VAL A 120 -11.37 5.74 8.24
C VAL A 120 -12.09 5.88 6.91
N GLU A 121 -13.40 6.14 6.94
CA GLU A 121 -14.21 6.34 5.75
C GLU A 121 -13.70 7.51 4.90
N GLU A 122 -13.44 8.67 5.51
CA GLU A 122 -12.89 9.84 4.83
C GLU A 122 -11.55 9.50 4.13
N CYS A 123 -10.63 8.84 4.83
CA CYS A 123 -9.35 8.44 4.26
C CYS A 123 -9.51 7.45 3.10
N ILE A 124 -10.41 6.47 3.20
CA ILE A 124 -10.72 5.54 2.12
C ILE A 124 -11.27 6.29 0.90
N GLN A 125 -12.22 7.19 1.10
CA GLN A 125 -12.83 7.99 0.04
C GLN A 125 -11.81 8.91 -0.64
N ASP A 126 -10.89 9.53 0.12
CA ASP A 126 -9.86 10.38 -0.45
C ASP A 126 -8.88 9.60 -1.32
N LEU A 127 -8.45 8.41 -0.87
CA LEU A 127 -7.59 7.53 -1.65
C LEU A 127 -8.30 7.06 -2.93
N THR A 128 -9.54 6.58 -2.83
CA THR A 128 -10.27 6.05 -3.99
C THR A 128 -10.62 7.14 -5.01
N ARG A 129 -11.00 8.36 -4.57
CA ARG A 129 -11.21 9.51 -5.47
C ARG A 129 -9.93 9.89 -6.23
N MET A 130 -8.78 9.72 -5.63
CA MET A 130 -7.48 9.93 -6.29
C MET A 130 -7.15 8.83 -7.32
N GLY A 131 -7.78 7.67 -7.26
CA GLY A 131 -7.48 6.50 -8.10
C GLY A 131 -6.53 5.49 -7.43
N VAL A 132 -6.34 5.60 -6.13
CA VAL A 132 -5.53 4.71 -5.30
C VAL A 132 -6.41 3.65 -4.65
N ILE A 133 -5.99 2.40 -4.66
CA ILE A 133 -6.67 1.30 -3.97
C ILE A 133 -6.18 1.25 -2.51
N PRO A 134 -7.05 1.54 -1.53
CA PRO A 134 -6.72 1.33 -0.14
C PRO A 134 -6.53 -0.17 0.15
N VAL A 135 -5.56 -0.50 1.00
CA VAL A 135 -5.35 -1.85 1.53
C VAL A 135 -5.61 -1.77 3.03
N VAL A 136 -6.84 -2.08 3.43
CA VAL A 136 -7.26 -1.95 4.82
C VAL A 136 -6.73 -3.13 5.64
N ARG A 137 -5.99 -2.82 6.70
CA ARG A 137 -5.35 -3.81 7.58
C ARG A 137 -5.81 -3.66 9.01
N PRO A 138 -6.54 -4.62 9.57
CA PRO A 138 -6.79 -4.65 11.01
C PRO A 138 -5.50 -4.79 11.78
N LEU A 139 -5.28 -3.93 12.78
CA LEU A 139 -4.11 -3.98 13.64
C LEU A 139 -3.91 -5.39 14.21
N SER A 140 -2.71 -5.93 14.01
CA SER A 140 -2.26 -7.13 14.72
C SER A 140 -1.36 -6.70 15.87
N PRO A 141 -1.72 -6.99 17.13
CA PRO A 141 -0.91 -6.61 18.28
C PRO A 141 0.51 -7.17 18.18
N ALA A 142 1.49 -6.28 18.11
CA ALA A 142 2.91 -6.60 18.12
C ALA A 142 3.59 -5.90 19.29
N ALA A 143 4.83 -6.23 19.58
CA ALA A 143 5.56 -5.70 20.72
C ALA A 143 5.62 -4.16 20.80
N GLY A 144 5.58 -3.47 19.66
CA GLY A 144 5.55 -2.00 19.56
C GLY A 144 4.17 -1.36 19.74
N CYS A 145 3.10 -2.13 19.71
CA CYS A 145 1.72 -1.64 19.76
C CYS A 145 1.05 -1.80 21.11
N ARG A 146 1.81 -1.66 22.20
CA ARG A 146 1.27 -1.76 23.58
C ARG A 146 0.21 -0.67 23.80
N GLY A 147 -0.99 -1.08 24.25
CA GLY A 147 -2.12 -0.17 24.49
C GLY A 147 -3.12 -0.07 23.35
N TYR A 148 -2.79 -0.57 22.17
CA TYR A 148 -3.73 -0.70 21.06
C TYR A 148 -4.37 -2.08 21.02
N ARG A 149 -5.58 -2.15 20.46
CA ARG A 149 -6.32 -3.42 20.34
C ARG A 149 -6.76 -3.63 18.91
N ARG A 150 -6.73 -4.89 18.48
CA ARG A 150 -7.34 -5.28 17.22
C ARG A 150 -8.83 -4.84 17.23
N PRO A 151 -9.34 -4.23 16.16
CA PRO A 151 -10.77 -3.92 16.04
C PRO A 151 -11.64 -5.17 16.19
N SER A 152 -12.89 -4.99 16.64
CA SER A 152 -13.86 -6.08 16.69
C SER A 152 -14.20 -6.57 15.29
N LYS A 153 -14.73 -7.81 15.20
CA LYS A 153 -15.15 -8.38 13.92
C LYS A 153 -16.24 -7.53 13.24
N GLU A 154 -17.16 -7.01 14.03
CA GLU A 154 -18.27 -6.17 13.55
C GLU A 154 -17.74 -4.88 12.93
N ARG A 155 -16.76 -4.21 13.59
CA ARG A 155 -16.11 -3.01 13.07
C ARG A 155 -15.36 -3.32 11.77
N ILE A 156 -14.60 -4.41 11.74
CA ILE A 156 -13.85 -4.84 10.55
C ILE A 156 -14.81 -5.04 9.36
N LEU A 157 -15.94 -5.73 9.57
CA LEU A 157 -16.93 -5.98 8.54
C LEU A 157 -17.66 -4.70 8.09
N SER A 158 -17.88 -3.75 9.02
CA SER A 158 -18.45 -2.44 8.68
C SER A 158 -17.51 -1.63 7.78
N ILE A 159 -16.24 -1.54 8.14
CA ILE A 159 -15.23 -0.85 7.35
C ILE A 159 -15.03 -1.53 5.98
N ASN A 160 -15.08 -2.87 5.92
CA ASN A 160 -14.97 -3.58 4.64
C ASN A 160 -16.11 -3.22 3.69
N ARG A 161 -17.35 -3.03 4.18
CA ARG A 161 -18.49 -2.57 3.35
C ARG A 161 -18.25 -1.15 2.83
N ILE A 162 -17.86 -0.22 3.68
CA ILE A 162 -17.51 1.15 3.29
C ILE A 162 -16.42 1.14 2.21
N HIS A 163 -15.40 0.30 2.39
CA HIS A 163 -14.31 0.16 1.44
C HIS A 163 -14.80 -0.39 0.08
N ALA A 164 -15.66 -1.41 0.10
CA ALA A 164 -16.25 -1.97 -1.12
C ALA A 164 -17.10 -0.95 -1.89
N GLU A 165 -17.92 -0.17 -1.18
CA GLU A 165 -18.72 0.91 -1.76
C GLU A 165 -17.86 1.99 -2.41
N ALA A 166 -16.83 2.47 -1.71
CA ALA A 166 -15.91 3.49 -2.22
C ALA A 166 -15.12 3.02 -3.45
N LEU A 167 -14.67 1.76 -3.48
CA LEU A 167 -14.03 1.17 -4.65
C LEU A 167 -14.98 1.09 -5.85
N CYS A 168 -16.23 0.67 -5.61
CA CYS A 168 -17.27 0.58 -6.64
C CYS A 168 -17.57 1.97 -7.24
N GLU A 169 -17.78 2.98 -6.41
CA GLU A 169 -18.04 4.37 -6.83
C GLU A 169 -16.90 4.95 -7.66
N ALA A 170 -15.65 4.67 -7.26
CA ALA A 170 -14.45 5.10 -8.02
C ALA A 170 -14.16 4.20 -9.23
N GLY A 171 -14.89 3.10 -9.41
CA GLY A 171 -14.67 2.11 -10.45
C GLY A 171 -13.31 1.43 -10.35
N LEU A 172 -12.75 1.28 -9.16
CA LEU A 172 -11.49 0.60 -8.89
C LEU A 172 -11.73 -0.89 -8.64
N ASP A 173 -10.82 -1.72 -9.15
CA ASP A 173 -10.88 -3.17 -9.02
C ASP A 173 -9.60 -3.72 -8.36
N PRO A 174 -9.64 -4.07 -7.07
CA PRO A 174 -8.51 -4.71 -6.41
C PRO A 174 -8.16 -6.09 -6.99
N GLY A 175 -9.12 -6.77 -7.62
CA GLY A 175 -8.89 -8.05 -8.30
C GLY A 175 -7.96 -7.97 -9.51
N ALA A 176 -7.75 -6.77 -10.05
CA ALA A 176 -6.82 -6.52 -11.14
C ALA A 176 -5.34 -6.44 -10.68
N ALA A 177 -5.06 -6.51 -9.37
CA ALA A 177 -3.69 -6.46 -8.83
C ALA A 177 -2.83 -7.61 -9.37
N LEU A 178 -1.59 -7.29 -9.75
CA LEU A 178 -0.63 -8.25 -10.31
C LEU A 178 0.39 -8.73 -9.29
N THR A 179 0.77 -7.88 -8.34
CA THR A 179 1.96 -8.12 -7.51
C THR A 179 1.68 -7.96 -6.02
N MET A 180 1.01 -6.98 -5.54
CA MET A 180 0.94 -6.55 -4.14
C MET A 180 0.20 -7.51 -3.20
N CYS A 181 0.07 -7.14 -1.93
CA CYS A 181 -0.65 -7.92 -0.92
C CYS A 181 -2.06 -8.27 -1.35
N VAL A 182 -2.72 -7.39 -2.10
CA VAL A 182 -4.05 -7.60 -2.67
C VAL A 182 -4.11 -8.83 -3.59
N ALA A 183 -3.04 -9.11 -4.35
CA ALA A 183 -2.93 -10.33 -5.15
C ALA A 183 -2.68 -11.59 -4.28
N CYS A 184 -2.00 -11.42 -3.13
CA CYS A 184 -1.64 -12.51 -2.22
C CYS A 184 -2.81 -12.95 -1.31
N THR A 185 -3.71 -12.06 -0.92
CA THR A 185 -4.88 -12.32 -0.05
C THR A 185 -4.60 -12.93 1.33
N GLY A 186 -3.37 -12.83 1.82
CA GLY A 186 -2.96 -13.53 3.04
C GLY A 186 -3.28 -12.83 4.36
N CYS A 187 -3.32 -11.48 4.38
CA CYS A 187 -3.39 -10.72 5.63
C CYS A 187 -4.19 -9.42 5.57
N ASP A 188 -4.71 -9.05 4.42
CA ASP A 188 -5.46 -7.82 4.19
C ASP A 188 -6.92 -8.12 3.91
N LEU A 189 -7.79 -7.16 4.22
CA LEU A 189 -9.20 -7.22 3.80
C LEU A 189 -9.30 -6.73 2.36
N VAL A 190 -9.73 -7.59 1.47
CA VAL A 190 -9.95 -7.30 0.06
C VAL A 190 -11.43 -7.46 -0.25
N PRO A 191 -12.18 -6.36 -0.47
CA PRO A 191 -13.58 -6.43 -0.85
C PRO A 191 -13.81 -7.30 -2.09
N GLY A 192 -14.87 -8.11 -2.06
CA GLY A 192 -15.20 -9.06 -3.12
C GLY A 192 -14.46 -10.40 -3.05
N ARG A 193 -13.49 -10.54 -2.14
CA ARG A 193 -12.75 -11.80 -1.90
C ARG A 193 -12.95 -12.35 -0.50
N ASP A 194 -12.99 -11.46 0.49
CA ASP A 194 -13.05 -11.81 1.91
C ASP A 194 -14.45 -11.62 2.50
N ASP A 195 -15.47 -11.48 1.64
CA ASP A 195 -16.86 -11.25 2.03
C ASP A 195 -17.64 -12.56 2.31
N THR A 196 -16.97 -13.72 2.25
CA THR A 196 -17.59 -15.06 2.45
C THR A 196 -17.27 -15.68 3.80
#